data_374824199736fd501f6d91e5b5032cc7
#
_entry.id   374824199736fd501f6d91e5b5032cc7
#
_cell.length_a   1.000
_cell.length_b   1.000
_cell.length_c   1.000
_cell.angle_alpha   90.00
_cell.angle_beta   90.00
_cell.angle_gamma   90.00
#
_symmetry.space_group_name_H-M   'P 1'
#
loop_
_entity.id
_entity.type
_entity.pdbx_description
1 polymer ?
#
loop_
_entity_poly.entity_id
_entity_poly.type
_entity_poly.pdbx_seq_one_letter_code
_entity_poly.pdbx_strand_id
1 'polypeptide(L)'
;MRTEFLPFARPSISDEDVKAVTDVLRSGWITTGAKCAELESAFTDRLGTSTAVATTSATAAMHLALVALGIGPGDEVVTPSMTWVSTVNMIVRLGATPVFVDVDRETLMTSPLAIEAAITDRTRAIIPVDYAGAAIDMAAIRAIGIAHDIPVIEDAAHAIGTRRKDGEEVGQVGTAIFSLHPIKT
;
A
#
# COMPACT_ATOMS: atom_id res chain seq x y z
N MET A 1 20.83 -1.61 32.71
CA MET A 1 20.49 -0.55 31.73
C MET A 1 21.31 -0.77 30.48
N ARG A 2 20.73 -0.58 29.28
CA ARG A 2 21.44 -0.70 28.02
C ARG A 2 22.40 0.48 27.88
N THR A 3 23.65 0.22 27.57
CA THR A 3 24.71 1.23 27.42
C THR A 3 24.86 1.68 25.96
N GLU A 4 24.29 0.92 25.01
CA GLU A 4 24.36 1.20 23.59
C GLU A 4 23.00 1.70 23.04
N PHE A 5 23.05 2.62 22.09
CA PHE A 5 21.89 3.10 21.38
C PHE A 5 21.21 1.94 20.61
N LEU A 6 19.90 1.79 20.79
CA LEU A 6 19.08 0.86 20.03
C LEU A 6 18.43 1.62 18.88
N PRO A 7 18.84 1.44 17.62
CA PRO A 7 18.16 2.04 16.50
C PRO A 7 16.76 1.44 16.32
N PHE A 8 15.82 2.23 15.82
CA PHE A 8 14.46 1.79 15.55
C PHE A 8 14.41 0.65 14.51
N ALA A 9 15.25 0.75 13.48
CA ALA A 9 15.45 -0.30 12.49
C ALA A 9 16.90 -0.25 11.98
N ARG A 10 17.40 -1.40 11.53
CA ARG A 10 18.66 -1.50 10.78
C ARG A 10 18.36 -2.25 9.49
N PRO A 11 18.63 -1.66 8.31
CA PRO A 11 18.50 -2.37 7.05
C PRO A 11 19.53 -3.52 7.02
N SER A 12 19.12 -4.65 6.43
CA SER A 12 20.04 -5.75 6.11
C SER A 12 20.55 -5.50 4.70
N ILE A 13 21.83 -5.20 4.56
CA ILE A 13 22.47 -4.90 3.28
C ILE A 13 23.59 -5.91 3.06
N SER A 14 23.50 -6.65 1.98
CA SER A 14 24.51 -7.64 1.56
C SER A 14 25.55 -7.04 0.60
N ASP A 15 26.62 -7.79 0.34
CA ASP A 15 27.60 -7.39 -0.67
C ASP A 15 27.01 -7.40 -2.09
N GLU A 16 26.00 -8.24 -2.34
CA GLU A 16 25.24 -8.26 -3.59
C GLU A 16 24.45 -6.96 -3.78
N ASP A 17 23.83 -6.44 -2.72
CA ASP A 17 23.10 -5.16 -2.79
C ASP A 17 24.07 -4.01 -3.10
N VAL A 18 25.22 -3.97 -2.43
CA VAL A 18 26.27 -2.96 -2.67
C VAL A 18 26.76 -3.06 -4.11
N LYS A 19 26.99 -4.29 -4.61
CA LYS A 19 27.41 -4.52 -5.99
C LYS A 19 26.35 -4.04 -6.98
N ALA A 20 25.07 -4.36 -6.77
CA ALA A 20 23.97 -3.97 -7.65
C ALA A 20 23.88 -2.44 -7.78
N VAL A 21 23.96 -1.69 -6.67
CA VAL A 21 23.99 -0.22 -6.68
C VAL A 21 25.23 0.31 -7.40
N THR A 22 26.39 -0.28 -7.13
CA THR A 22 27.66 0.12 -7.78
C THR A 22 27.60 -0.08 -9.31
N ASP A 23 27.01 -1.19 -9.76
CA ASP A 23 26.87 -1.48 -11.19
C ASP A 23 25.95 -0.46 -11.88
N VAL A 24 24.85 -0.05 -11.23
CA VAL A 24 23.98 1.04 -11.74
C VAL A 24 24.75 2.34 -11.87
N LEU A 25 25.49 2.75 -10.84
CA LEU A 25 26.28 3.98 -10.89
C LEU A 25 27.34 3.94 -12.01
N ARG A 26 28.05 2.81 -12.18
CA ARG A 26 29.06 2.63 -13.23
C ARG A 26 28.46 2.59 -14.63
N SER A 27 27.22 2.16 -14.79
CA SER A 27 26.52 2.16 -16.08
C SER A 27 26.25 3.58 -16.61
N GLY A 28 26.28 4.59 -15.73
CA GLY A 28 25.93 5.97 -16.05
C GLY A 28 24.42 6.21 -16.19
N TRP A 29 23.57 5.16 -16.10
CA TRP A 29 22.12 5.31 -16.17
C TRP A 29 21.50 5.27 -14.77
N ILE A 30 21.37 6.43 -14.15
CA ILE A 30 20.92 6.60 -12.76
C ILE A 30 19.49 7.12 -12.61
N THR A 31 18.77 7.25 -13.72
CA THR A 31 17.34 7.64 -13.75
C THR A 31 16.46 6.42 -14.02
N THR A 32 15.15 6.63 -14.19
CA THR A 32 14.21 5.56 -14.57
C THR A 32 14.73 4.81 -15.81
N GLY A 33 14.78 3.48 -15.74
CA GLY A 33 15.34 2.65 -16.80
C GLY A 33 15.19 1.16 -16.50
N ALA A 34 16.16 0.35 -16.98
CA ALA A 34 16.11 -1.11 -16.92
C ALA A 34 15.86 -1.67 -15.50
N LYS A 35 16.44 -1.06 -14.46
CA LYS A 35 16.26 -1.54 -13.08
C LYS A 35 14.85 -1.29 -12.54
N CYS A 36 14.17 -0.23 -12.99
CA CYS A 36 12.76 -0.05 -12.69
C CYS A 36 11.89 -1.11 -13.37
N ALA A 37 12.17 -1.38 -14.66
CA ALA A 37 11.46 -2.43 -15.41
C ALA A 37 11.69 -3.83 -14.83
N GLU A 38 12.92 -4.15 -14.39
CA GLU A 38 13.23 -5.40 -13.69
C GLU A 38 12.43 -5.52 -12.38
N LEU A 39 12.30 -4.43 -11.60
CA LEU A 39 11.51 -4.40 -10.37
C LEU A 39 10.03 -4.64 -10.67
N GLU A 40 9.47 -3.94 -11.65
CA GLU A 40 8.07 -4.10 -12.09
C GLU A 40 7.80 -5.53 -12.54
N SER A 41 8.70 -6.12 -13.35
CA SER A 41 8.61 -7.52 -13.78
C SER A 41 8.66 -8.48 -12.58
N ALA A 42 9.58 -8.27 -11.64
CA ALA A 42 9.70 -9.11 -10.45
C ALA A 42 8.42 -9.11 -9.60
N PHE A 43 7.74 -7.95 -9.48
CA PHE A 43 6.45 -7.87 -8.80
C PHE A 43 5.34 -8.59 -9.56
N THR A 44 5.23 -8.40 -10.88
CA THR A 44 4.23 -9.10 -11.71
C THR A 44 4.43 -10.62 -11.69
N ASP A 45 5.68 -11.08 -11.82
CA ASP A 45 6.01 -12.51 -11.79
C ASP A 45 5.70 -13.14 -10.43
N ARG A 46 6.05 -12.46 -9.35
CA ARG A 46 5.82 -12.96 -7.98
C ARG A 46 4.34 -13.02 -7.62
N LEU A 47 3.60 -11.96 -7.94
CA LEU A 47 2.20 -11.81 -7.52
C LEU A 47 1.21 -12.35 -8.57
N GLY A 48 1.66 -12.65 -9.79
CA GLY A 48 0.77 -13.09 -10.87
C GLY A 48 -0.17 -11.98 -11.35
N THR A 49 0.20 -10.70 -11.14
CA THR A 49 -0.60 -9.55 -11.56
C THR A 49 -0.31 -9.16 -13.01
N SER A 50 -1.24 -8.44 -13.65
CA SER A 50 -1.07 -8.00 -15.04
C SER A 50 -0.07 -6.87 -15.21
N THR A 51 0.14 -6.08 -14.16
CA THR A 51 1.05 -4.92 -14.21
C THR A 51 1.55 -4.53 -12.82
N ALA A 52 2.70 -3.91 -12.78
CA ALA A 52 3.25 -3.18 -11.64
C ALA A 52 3.86 -1.87 -12.14
N VAL A 53 3.86 -0.85 -11.30
CA VAL A 53 4.41 0.48 -11.64
C VAL A 53 5.32 0.94 -10.51
N ALA A 54 6.59 1.13 -10.81
CA ALA A 54 7.56 1.70 -9.87
C ALA A 54 7.35 3.22 -9.75
N THR A 55 7.25 3.68 -8.52
CA THR A 55 7.07 5.11 -8.19
C THR A 55 8.13 5.56 -7.19
N THR A 56 8.25 6.86 -7.00
CA THR A 56 9.24 7.43 -6.07
C THR A 56 8.97 7.11 -4.60
N SER A 57 7.72 6.75 -4.26
CA SER A 57 7.30 6.35 -2.92
C SER A 57 5.89 5.75 -2.94
N ALA A 58 5.51 5.00 -1.90
CA ALA A 58 4.13 4.55 -1.70
C ALA A 58 3.13 5.73 -1.63
N THR A 59 3.55 6.87 -1.07
CA THR A 59 2.77 8.11 -1.09
C THR A 59 2.46 8.59 -2.51
N ALA A 60 3.45 8.56 -3.42
CA ALA A 60 3.26 8.91 -4.82
C ALA A 60 2.35 7.89 -5.52
N ALA A 61 2.51 6.60 -5.24
CA ALA A 61 1.63 5.56 -5.76
C ALA A 61 0.17 5.76 -5.32
N MET A 62 -0.07 6.05 -4.03
CA MET A 62 -1.40 6.36 -3.51
C MET A 62 -2.02 7.58 -4.21
N HIS A 63 -1.25 8.64 -4.37
CA HIS A 63 -1.70 9.83 -5.07
C HIS A 63 -2.10 9.51 -6.53
N LEU A 64 -1.24 8.80 -7.25
CA LEU A 64 -1.50 8.42 -8.65
C LEU A 64 -2.72 7.51 -8.78
N ALA A 65 -2.90 6.55 -7.88
CA ALA A 65 -4.06 5.66 -7.88
C ALA A 65 -5.37 6.44 -7.67
N LEU A 66 -5.39 7.37 -6.71
CA LEU A 66 -6.56 8.23 -6.47
C LEU A 66 -6.85 9.17 -7.64
N VAL A 67 -5.80 9.76 -8.26
CA VAL A 67 -5.93 10.57 -9.47
C VAL A 67 -6.49 9.76 -10.64
N ALA A 68 -5.99 8.54 -10.84
CA ALA A 68 -6.45 7.65 -11.90
C ALA A 68 -7.93 7.25 -11.74
N LEU A 69 -8.43 7.18 -10.51
CA LEU A 69 -9.85 6.97 -10.19
C LEU A 69 -10.70 8.25 -10.31
N GLY A 70 -10.10 9.39 -10.59
CA GLY A 70 -10.80 10.67 -10.72
C GLY A 70 -11.28 11.26 -9.39
N ILE A 71 -10.69 10.83 -8.26
CA ILE A 71 -11.07 11.32 -6.92
C ILE A 71 -10.83 12.82 -6.80
N GLY A 72 -11.83 13.56 -6.29
CA GLY A 72 -11.78 15.00 -6.19
C GLY A 72 -12.78 15.60 -5.20
N PRO A 73 -13.01 16.92 -5.28
CA PRO A 73 -13.92 17.64 -4.38
C PRO A 73 -15.35 17.08 -4.42
N GLY A 74 -15.91 16.82 -3.25
CA GLY A 74 -17.24 16.22 -3.07
C GLY A 74 -17.24 14.71 -2.90
N ASP A 75 -16.16 14.03 -3.26
CA ASP A 75 -15.99 12.60 -3.07
C ASP A 75 -15.60 12.26 -1.63
N GLU A 76 -15.97 11.07 -1.21
CA GLU A 76 -15.56 10.47 0.05
C GLU A 76 -14.69 9.23 -0.19
N VAL A 77 -13.68 9.07 0.65
CA VAL A 77 -12.82 7.87 0.64
C VAL A 77 -12.80 7.27 2.03
N VAL A 78 -13.26 6.01 2.13
CA VAL A 78 -13.30 5.27 3.39
C VAL A 78 -11.93 4.68 3.69
N THR A 79 -11.38 4.96 4.88
CA THR A 79 -10.07 4.48 5.33
C THR A 79 -10.02 4.36 6.85
N PRO A 80 -9.22 3.46 7.44
CA PRO A 80 -9.07 3.43 8.89
C PRO A 80 -8.39 4.70 9.42
N SER A 81 -8.74 5.09 10.65
CA SER A 81 -8.06 6.18 11.36
C SER A 81 -6.63 5.81 11.75
N MET A 82 -6.34 4.53 11.93
CA MET A 82 -5.02 4.00 12.23
C MET A 82 -4.27 3.64 10.95
N THR A 83 -3.62 4.63 10.37
CA THR A 83 -2.83 4.50 9.15
C THR A 83 -1.65 5.47 9.16
N TRP A 84 -0.76 5.34 8.19
CA TRP A 84 0.25 6.36 7.94
C TRP A 84 -0.39 7.62 7.36
N VAL A 85 0.03 8.77 7.83
CA VAL A 85 -0.55 10.08 7.48
C VAL A 85 -0.65 10.34 5.95
N SER A 86 0.20 9.73 5.14
CA SER A 86 0.19 9.92 3.68
C SER A 86 -1.12 9.47 3.03
N THR A 87 -1.73 8.38 3.49
CA THR A 87 -3.01 7.89 2.97
C THR A 87 -4.08 8.98 3.07
N VAL A 88 -4.22 9.56 4.26
CA VAL A 88 -5.19 10.64 4.52
C VAL A 88 -4.81 11.93 3.77
N ASN A 89 -3.52 12.28 3.79
CA ASN A 89 -3.06 13.51 3.13
C ASN A 89 -3.31 13.50 1.63
N MET A 90 -3.20 12.34 0.96
CA MET A 90 -3.48 12.27 -0.49
C MET A 90 -4.97 12.43 -0.81
N ILE A 91 -5.86 11.94 0.04
CA ILE A 91 -7.29 12.17 -0.07
C ILE A 91 -7.60 13.68 0.05
N VAL A 92 -7.12 14.31 1.13
CA VAL A 92 -7.33 15.73 1.40
C VAL A 92 -6.69 16.62 0.31
N ARG A 93 -5.51 16.25 -0.18
CA ARG A 93 -4.82 16.97 -1.25
C ARG A 93 -5.62 17.05 -2.55
N LEU A 94 -6.41 16.03 -2.83
CA LEU A 94 -7.30 15.99 -3.99
C LEU A 94 -8.63 16.73 -3.76
N GLY A 95 -8.86 17.28 -2.56
CA GLY A 95 -10.08 17.96 -2.18
C GLY A 95 -11.21 17.01 -1.77
N ALA A 96 -10.96 15.71 -1.69
CA ALA A 96 -11.89 14.72 -1.21
C ALA A 96 -11.91 14.65 0.33
N THR A 97 -12.94 14.03 0.87
CA THR A 97 -13.14 13.87 2.31
C THR A 97 -12.76 12.47 2.77
N PRO A 98 -11.78 12.31 3.67
CA PRO A 98 -11.55 11.02 4.29
C PRO A 98 -12.68 10.68 5.28
N VAL A 99 -13.30 9.53 5.10
CA VAL A 99 -14.29 8.97 6.03
C VAL A 99 -13.60 7.92 6.88
N PHE A 100 -13.39 8.24 8.15
CA PHE A 100 -12.65 7.36 9.04
C PHE A 100 -13.52 6.25 9.59
N VAL A 101 -12.98 5.04 9.58
CA VAL A 101 -13.52 3.88 10.28
C VAL A 101 -12.59 3.50 11.41
N ASP A 102 -13.16 2.95 12.47
CA ASP A 102 -12.38 2.48 13.61
C ASP A 102 -11.73 1.14 13.32
N VAL A 103 -10.76 0.78 14.15
CA VAL A 103 -10.03 -0.49 14.09
C VAL A 103 -10.37 -1.33 15.31
N ASP A 104 -10.32 -2.64 15.14
CA ASP A 104 -10.44 -3.56 16.26
C ASP A 104 -9.22 -3.41 17.19
N ARG A 105 -9.48 -3.43 18.49
CA ARG A 105 -8.48 -3.13 19.53
C ARG A 105 -7.35 -4.17 19.59
N GLU A 106 -7.65 -5.42 19.25
CA GLU A 106 -6.69 -6.52 19.36
C GLU A 106 -5.86 -6.66 18.08
N THR A 107 -6.51 -6.51 16.93
CA THR A 107 -5.88 -6.69 15.62
C THR A 107 -5.29 -5.40 15.04
N LEU A 108 -5.76 -4.24 15.50
CA LEU A 108 -5.44 -2.91 14.96
C LEU A 108 -5.83 -2.73 13.47
N MET A 109 -6.73 -3.58 12.98
CA MET A 109 -7.23 -3.53 11.61
C MET A 109 -8.73 -3.21 11.59
N THR A 110 -9.18 -2.55 10.53
CA THR A 110 -10.62 -2.30 10.35
C THR A 110 -11.35 -3.58 9.94
N SER A 111 -12.62 -3.67 10.30
CA SER A 111 -13.47 -4.78 9.90
C SER A 111 -14.26 -4.46 8.62
N PRO A 112 -14.63 -5.48 7.81
CA PRO A 112 -15.53 -5.29 6.68
C PRO A 112 -16.84 -4.60 7.06
N LEU A 113 -17.42 -4.94 8.21
CA LEU A 113 -18.66 -4.33 8.72
C LEU A 113 -18.50 -2.83 9.00
N ALA A 114 -17.37 -2.40 9.55
CA ALA A 114 -17.10 -0.99 9.79
C ALA A 114 -16.96 -0.21 8.48
N ILE A 115 -16.32 -0.80 7.48
CA ILE A 115 -16.21 -0.23 6.13
C ILE A 115 -17.58 -0.09 5.49
N GLU A 116 -18.38 -1.15 5.47
CA GLU A 116 -19.71 -1.16 4.85
C GLU A 116 -20.65 -0.13 5.48
N ALA A 117 -20.64 -0.01 6.81
CA ALA A 117 -21.42 0.96 7.54
C ALA A 117 -21.04 2.43 7.27
N ALA A 118 -19.83 2.67 6.76
CA ALA A 118 -19.32 4.01 6.44
C ALA A 118 -19.58 4.43 4.98
N ILE A 119 -20.09 3.54 4.14
CA ILE A 119 -20.38 3.83 2.73
C ILE A 119 -21.57 4.77 2.60
N THR A 120 -21.44 5.79 1.78
CA THR A 120 -22.48 6.74 1.39
C THR A 120 -22.58 6.86 -0.13
N ASP A 121 -23.54 7.59 -0.64
CA ASP A 121 -23.68 7.90 -2.07
C ASP A 121 -22.49 8.69 -2.63
N ARG A 122 -21.66 9.29 -1.78
CA ARG A 122 -20.44 10.03 -2.15
C ARG A 122 -19.17 9.19 -2.07
N THR A 123 -19.23 7.98 -1.54
CA THR A 123 -18.04 7.12 -1.46
C THR A 123 -17.57 6.71 -2.86
N ARG A 124 -16.30 6.98 -3.15
CA ARG A 124 -15.67 6.70 -4.47
C ARG A 124 -14.46 5.80 -4.39
N ALA A 125 -13.94 5.54 -3.21
CA ALA A 125 -12.89 4.55 -2.99
C ALA A 125 -12.89 4.05 -1.55
N ILE A 126 -12.33 2.85 -1.35
CA ILE A 126 -12.06 2.26 -0.04
C ILE A 126 -10.55 1.97 0.02
N ILE A 127 -9.89 2.42 1.09
CA ILE A 127 -8.45 2.18 1.31
C ILE A 127 -8.26 1.44 2.64
N PRO A 128 -8.36 0.12 2.66
CA PRO A 128 -7.98 -0.68 3.82
C PRO A 128 -6.45 -0.71 3.97
N VAL A 129 -5.96 -0.97 5.19
CA VAL A 129 -4.54 -0.94 5.52
C VAL A 129 -4.11 -2.24 6.19
N ASP A 130 -3.09 -2.90 5.65
CA ASP A 130 -2.43 -4.06 6.24
C ASP A 130 -1.42 -3.59 7.32
N TYR A 131 -1.95 -3.16 8.45
CA TYR A 131 -1.16 -2.53 9.50
C TYR A 131 -0.09 -3.46 10.07
N ALA A 132 1.14 -2.95 10.18
CA ALA A 132 2.30 -3.69 10.69
C ALA A 132 2.56 -5.03 9.99
N GLY A 133 2.13 -5.18 8.74
CA GLY A 133 2.32 -6.40 7.95
C GLY A 133 1.30 -7.50 8.21
N ALA A 134 0.30 -7.25 9.04
CA ALA A 134 -0.80 -8.20 9.25
C ALA A 134 -1.86 -8.03 8.16
N ALA A 135 -2.22 -9.15 7.50
CA ALA A 135 -3.17 -9.12 6.39
C ALA A 135 -4.62 -8.94 6.89
N ILE A 136 -5.30 -7.96 6.34
CA ILE A 136 -6.74 -7.73 6.55
C ILE A 136 -7.59 -8.74 5.75
N ASP A 137 -8.87 -8.88 6.11
CA ASP A 137 -9.84 -9.69 5.33
C ASP A 137 -10.22 -8.96 4.02
N MET A 138 -9.29 -9.00 3.05
CA MET A 138 -9.48 -8.36 1.75
C MET A 138 -10.56 -9.03 0.92
N ALA A 139 -10.81 -10.32 1.09
CA ALA A 139 -11.85 -11.01 0.33
C ALA A 139 -13.23 -10.42 0.64
N ALA A 140 -13.55 -10.22 1.93
CA ALA A 140 -14.78 -9.59 2.34
C ALA A 140 -14.84 -8.10 1.93
N ILE A 141 -13.75 -7.35 2.04
CA ILE A 141 -13.72 -5.94 1.65
C ILE A 141 -13.87 -5.77 0.13
N ARG A 142 -13.23 -6.62 -0.67
CA ARG A 142 -13.42 -6.63 -2.14
C ARG A 142 -14.88 -6.96 -2.51
N ALA A 143 -15.51 -7.90 -1.80
CA ALA A 143 -16.92 -8.21 -2.03
C ALA A 143 -17.83 -7.00 -1.76
N ILE A 144 -17.56 -6.21 -0.73
CA ILE A 144 -18.24 -4.95 -0.46
C ILE A 144 -18.01 -3.95 -1.58
N GLY A 145 -16.76 -3.76 -2.02
CA GLY A 145 -16.41 -2.89 -3.14
C GLY A 145 -17.17 -3.24 -4.41
N ILE A 146 -17.26 -4.53 -4.75
CA ILE A 146 -18.02 -5.03 -5.90
C ILE A 146 -19.50 -4.77 -5.74
N ALA A 147 -20.09 -5.05 -4.56
CA ALA A 147 -21.53 -4.86 -4.31
C ALA A 147 -21.98 -3.40 -4.45
N HIS A 148 -21.09 -2.45 -4.15
CA HIS A 148 -21.36 -1.01 -4.21
C HIS A 148 -20.75 -0.31 -5.44
N ASP A 149 -20.09 -1.05 -6.34
CA ASP A 149 -19.34 -0.49 -7.50
C ASP A 149 -18.27 0.54 -7.05
N ILE A 150 -17.57 0.24 -5.95
CA ILE A 150 -16.55 1.11 -5.37
C ILE A 150 -15.19 0.42 -5.48
N PRO A 151 -14.18 1.05 -6.09
CA PRO A 151 -12.83 0.52 -6.16
C PRO A 151 -12.18 0.42 -4.78
N VAL A 152 -11.40 -0.65 -4.59
CA VAL A 152 -10.63 -0.90 -3.37
C VAL A 152 -9.15 -0.80 -3.70
N ILE A 153 -8.40 0.02 -2.96
CA ILE A 153 -6.94 0.18 -3.04
C ILE A 153 -6.35 -0.30 -1.72
N GLU A 154 -5.62 -1.39 -1.76
CA GLU A 154 -4.98 -1.97 -0.58
C GLU A 154 -3.71 -1.19 -0.21
N ASP A 155 -3.66 -0.54 0.95
CA ASP A 155 -2.43 0.03 1.48
C ASP A 155 -1.60 -1.08 2.14
N ALA A 156 -0.78 -1.72 1.33
CA ALA A 156 0.11 -2.82 1.67
C ALA A 156 1.54 -2.34 1.98
N ALA A 157 1.72 -1.07 2.35
CA ALA A 157 3.05 -0.49 2.58
C ALA A 157 3.88 -1.21 3.64
N HIS A 158 3.26 -2.02 4.50
CA HIS A 158 3.92 -2.83 5.53
C HIS A 158 3.89 -4.35 5.24
N ALA A 159 3.32 -4.79 4.11
CA ALA A 159 2.86 -6.17 3.98
C ALA A 159 3.43 -6.93 2.77
N ILE A 160 4.59 -6.48 2.23
CA ILE A 160 5.24 -7.22 1.15
C ILE A 160 5.60 -8.63 1.63
N GLY A 161 5.22 -9.66 0.84
CA GLY A 161 5.46 -11.06 1.18
C GLY A 161 4.52 -11.66 2.23
N THR A 162 3.62 -10.88 2.81
CA THR A 162 2.60 -11.39 3.74
C THR A 162 1.60 -12.28 2.98
N ARG A 163 1.24 -13.41 3.61
CA ARG A 163 0.22 -14.34 3.10
C ARG A 163 -1.00 -14.33 4.00
N ARG A 164 -2.17 -14.33 3.37
CA ARG A 164 -3.47 -14.48 4.03
C ARG A 164 -3.71 -15.93 4.47
N LYS A 165 -4.72 -16.15 5.29
CA LYS A 165 -5.09 -17.49 5.79
C LYS A 165 -5.50 -18.46 4.67
N ASP A 166 -6.06 -17.96 3.58
CA ASP A 166 -6.46 -18.72 2.39
C ASP A 166 -5.28 -19.03 1.44
N GLY A 167 -4.09 -18.52 1.75
CA GLY A 167 -2.87 -18.70 0.96
C GLY A 167 -2.60 -17.59 -0.06
N GLU A 168 -3.55 -16.65 -0.30
CA GLU A 168 -3.34 -15.49 -1.15
C GLU A 168 -2.21 -14.62 -0.59
N GLU A 169 -1.26 -14.24 -1.42
CA GLU A 169 -0.26 -13.25 -1.03
C GLU A 169 -0.85 -11.84 -1.19
N VAL A 170 -0.55 -10.94 -0.25
CA VAL A 170 -0.96 -9.53 -0.32
C VAL A 170 -0.56 -8.94 -1.66
N GLY A 171 -1.52 -8.30 -2.36
CA GLY A 171 -1.34 -7.70 -3.68
C GLY A 171 -1.56 -8.63 -4.87
N GLN A 172 -1.85 -9.92 -4.69
CA GLN A 172 -2.16 -10.83 -5.81
C GLN A 172 -3.45 -10.46 -6.54
N VAL A 173 -4.40 -9.85 -5.86
CA VAL A 173 -5.71 -9.50 -6.42
C VAL A 173 -6.02 -8.03 -6.19
N GLY A 174 -6.47 -7.34 -7.24
CA GLY A 174 -6.85 -5.93 -7.18
C GLY A 174 -5.65 -4.99 -7.27
N THR A 175 -5.80 -3.79 -6.69
CA THR A 175 -4.75 -2.77 -6.64
C THR A 175 -4.16 -2.70 -5.25
N ALA A 176 -2.86 -2.91 -5.13
CA ALA A 176 -2.13 -2.80 -3.88
C ALA A 176 -0.95 -1.84 -4.00
N ILE A 177 -0.65 -1.14 -2.92
CA ILE A 177 0.45 -0.17 -2.85
C ILE A 177 1.48 -0.64 -1.82
N PHE A 178 2.69 -0.88 -2.28
CA PHE A 178 3.80 -1.32 -1.45
C PHE A 178 4.80 -0.20 -1.18
N SER A 179 5.59 -0.35 -0.13
CA SER A 179 6.69 0.54 0.19
C SER A 179 7.99 -0.26 0.30
N LEU A 180 8.99 0.15 -0.44
CA LEU A 180 10.35 -0.40 -0.35
C LEU A 180 11.27 0.47 0.53
N HIS A 181 10.67 1.30 1.40
CA HIS A 181 11.45 2.06 2.37
C HIS A 181 12.13 1.10 3.36
N PRO A 182 13.44 1.24 3.65
CA PRO A 182 14.22 0.27 4.43
C PRO A 182 13.69 -0.08 5.83
N ILE A 183 12.76 0.71 6.36
CA ILE A 183 12.12 0.46 7.66
C ILE A 183 10.88 -0.43 7.57
N LYS A 184 10.38 -0.72 6.36
CA LYS A 184 9.06 -1.36 6.16
C LYS A 184 9.13 -2.87 6.05
N THR A 185 10.24 -3.43 5.65
CA THR A 185 10.47 -4.86 5.40
C THR A 185 11.75 -5.33 6.04
#